data_da7c513a73447d7f31cb724f18da2a6a
#
_entry.id   da7c513a73447d7f31cb724f18da2a6a
#
_cell.length_a   1.000
_cell.length_b   1.000
_cell.length_c   1.000
_cell.angle_alpha   90.00
_cell.angle_beta   90.00
_cell.angle_gamma   90.00
#
_symmetry.space_group_name_H-M   'P 1'
#
loop_
_entity.id
_entity.type
_entity.pdbx_description
1 polymer ?
#
loop_
_entity_poly.entity_id
_entity_poly.type
_entity_poly.pdbx_seq_one_letter_code
_entity_poly.pdbx_strand_id
1 'polypeptide(L)'
;MIKYKFSPQCKTKLDLTGEYPYCSNCDLTIYLNSKPTASILLIDGDKVLLGKRAINPFKDEYDIIGGFLKNGEDPVTGVLREAKEETGLTVKITDLLGIYMDTYGKGGDYTLNIYYIGKIISGEMKASDDVAELEWFEIEDLPKPAFKNQEEVFKDLQKWYRKNK
;
A
#
# COMPACT_ATOMS: atom_id res chain seq x y z
N MET A 1 3.62 -1.45 19.49
CA MET A 1 3.12 -0.92 20.80
C MET A 1 1.67 -1.32 20.97
N ILE A 2 1.28 -1.94 22.09
CA ILE A 2 -0.11 -2.37 22.32
C ILE A 2 -1.00 -1.13 22.46
N LYS A 3 -1.94 -0.92 21.52
CA LYS A 3 -2.82 0.25 21.48
C LYS A 3 -4.05 0.10 22.37
N TYR A 4 -4.45 -1.12 22.69
CA TYR A 4 -5.69 -1.42 23.41
C TYR A 4 -5.42 -1.73 24.87
N LYS A 5 -6.04 -0.96 25.78
CA LYS A 5 -6.02 -1.20 27.22
C LYS A 5 -7.36 -1.72 27.76
N PHE A 6 -8.43 -1.48 27.03
CA PHE A 6 -9.80 -1.85 27.36
C PHE A 6 -10.48 -2.53 26.18
N SER A 7 -11.39 -3.45 26.47
CA SER A 7 -12.23 -4.10 25.46
C SER A 7 -13.11 -3.08 24.73
N PRO A 8 -13.11 -3.05 23.39
CA PRO A 8 -14.01 -2.19 22.62
C PRO A 8 -15.48 -2.61 22.74
N GLN A 9 -15.77 -3.85 23.15
CA GLN A 9 -17.14 -4.34 23.32
C GLN A 9 -17.71 -4.02 24.69
N CYS A 10 -17.00 -4.32 25.79
CA CYS A 10 -17.54 -4.25 27.13
C CYS A 10 -16.81 -3.28 28.07
N LYS A 11 -15.79 -2.57 27.57
CA LYS A 11 -14.99 -1.60 28.32
C LYS A 11 -14.19 -2.16 29.50
N THR A 12 -14.18 -3.46 29.71
CA THR A 12 -13.37 -4.13 30.74
C THR A 12 -11.89 -4.02 30.37
N LYS A 13 -11.02 -3.87 31.36
CA LYS A 13 -9.57 -3.86 31.18
C LYS A 13 -9.10 -5.18 30.59
N LEU A 14 -8.26 -5.09 29.55
CA LEU A 14 -7.69 -6.27 28.90
C LEU A 14 -6.54 -6.86 29.71
N ASP A 15 -6.43 -8.18 29.69
CA ASP A 15 -5.22 -8.89 30.05
C ASP A 15 -4.20 -8.73 28.91
N LEU A 16 -3.01 -8.23 29.24
CA LEU A 16 -1.91 -7.97 28.32
C LEU A 16 -0.70 -8.87 28.59
N THR A 17 -0.85 -9.91 29.41
CA THR A 17 0.26 -10.82 29.77
C THR A 17 0.51 -11.91 28.73
N GLY A 18 -0.50 -12.20 27.87
CA GLY A 18 -0.41 -13.13 26.76
C GLY A 18 0.14 -12.49 25.47
N GLU A 19 0.22 -13.29 24.42
CA GLU A 19 0.65 -12.84 23.08
C GLU A 19 -0.31 -11.80 22.50
N TYR A 20 -1.61 -11.95 22.75
CA TYR A 20 -2.66 -11.06 22.30
C TYR A 20 -3.45 -10.49 23.48
N PRO A 21 -3.87 -9.21 23.42
CA PRO A 21 -4.78 -8.65 24.40
C PRO A 21 -6.08 -9.47 24.49
N TYR A 22 -6.46 -9.87 25.70
CA TYR A 22 -7.63 -10.71 25.95
C TYR A 22 -8.57 -10.10 26.98
N CYS A 23 -9.87 -10.23 26.75
CA CYS A 23 -10.92 -9.81 27.66
C CYS A 23 -11.67 -11.02 28.25
N SER A 24 -11.47 -11.32 29.53
CA SER A 24 -12.17 -12.43 30.21
C SER A 24 -13.66 -12.18 30.44
N ASN A 25 -14.13 -10.93 30.36
CA ASN A 25 -15.54 -10.59 30.59
C ASN A 25 -16.43 -10.84 29.36
N CYS A 26 -15.89 -10.68 28.14
CA CYS A 26 -16.64 -10.87 26.89
C CYS A 26 -15.96 -11.83 25.91
N ASP A 27 -14.95 -12.58 26.37
CA ASP A 27 -14.22 -13.58 25.61
C ASP A 27 -13.62 -13.05 24.29
N LEU A 28 -13.18 -11.77 24.31
CA LEU A 28 -12.61 -11.12 23.13
C LEU A 28 -11.09 -11.23 23.12
N THR A 29 -10.53 -11.86 22.11
CA THR A 29 -9.09 -11.75 21.77
C THR A 29 -8.88 -10.70 20.68
N ILE A 30 -7.93 -9.79 20.88
CA ILE A 30 -7.58 -8.76 19.87
C ILE A 30 -6.31 -9.18 19.15
N TYR A 31 -6.46 -9.67 17.93
CA TYR A 31 -5.33 -9.99 17.07
C TYR A 31 -4.69 -8.73 16.50
N LEU A 32 -3.37 -8.59 16.69
CA LEU A 32 -2.58 -7.46 16.21
C LEU A 32 -1.83 -7.88 14.93
N ASN A 33 -2.52 -7.85 13.82
CA ASN A 33 -1.97 -8.25 12.53
C ASN A 33 -1.49 -7.04 11.73
N SER A 34 -0.54 -7.27 10.81
CA SER A 34 -0.14 -6.29 9.80
C SER A 34 -1.33 -5.90 8.95
N LYS A 35 -1.47 -4.62 8.64
CA LYS A 35 -2.53 -4.11 7.78
C LYS A 35 -2.17 -4.39 6.32
N PRO A 36 -3.04 -5.07 5.55
CA PRO A 36 -2.76 -5.35 4.15
C PRO A 36 -2.97 -4.10 3.29
N THR A 37 -2.07 -3.91 2.32
CA THR A 37 -2.18 -2.93 1.24
C THR A 37 -1.98 -3.61 -0.10
N ALA A 38 -2.50 -3.02 -1.17
CA ALA A 38 -2.22 -3.43 -2.53
C ALA A 38 -1.89 -2.21 -3.40
N SER A 39 -0.81 -2.30 -4.15
CA SER A 39 -0.30 -1.21 -4.99
C SER A 39 0.09 -1.72 -6.38
N ILE A 40 0.09 -0.83 -7.37
CA ILE A 40 0.36 -1.17 -8.77
C ILE A 40 1.38 -0.22 -9.39
N LEU A 41 2.38 -0.79 -10.03
CA LEU A 41 3.37 -0.12 -10.86
C LEU A 41 2.84 -0.13 -12.31
N LEU A 42 2.28 0.99 -12.73
CA LEU A 42 1.75 1.15 -14.09
C LEU A 42 2.89 1.50 -15.04
N ILE A 43 3.12 0.63 -16.03
CA ILE A 43 4.25 0.75 -16.95
C ILE A 43 3.77 1.16 -18.35
N ASP A 44 4.46 2.13 -18.95
CA ASP A 44 4.35 2.50 -20.34
C ASP A 44 5.75 2.66 -20.95
N GLY A 45 6.13 1.71 -21.81
CA GLY A 45 7.47 1.63 -22.38
C GLY A 45 8.55 1.40 -21.32
N ASP A 46 9.41 2.38 -21.12
CA ASP A 46 10.50 2.39 -20.14
C ASP A 46 10.19 3.24 -18.89
N LYS A 47 8.93 3.68 -18.75
CA LYS A 47 8.48 4.54 -17.65
C LYS A 47 7.48 3.86 -16.73
N VAL A 48 7.46 4.31 -15.49
CA VAL A 48 6.47 3.95 -14.47
C VAL A 48 5.78 5.20 -13.95
N LEU A 49 4.46 5.11 -13.72
CA LEU A 49 3.67 6.19 -13.15
C LEU A 49 3.75 6.14 -11.62
N LEU A 50 4.11 7.27 -11.02
CA LEU A 50 4.08 7.47 -9.57
C LEU A 50 3.15 8.62 -9.20
N GLY A 51 2.61 8.57 -7.97
CA GLY A 51 1.78 9.62 -7.39
C GLY A 51 2.56 10.45 -6.37
N LYS A 52 2.44 11.77 -6.41
CA LYS A 52 2.93 12.65 -5.36
C LYS A 52 1.89 12.75 -4.26
N ARG A 53 2.27 12.43 -3.04
CA ARG A 53 1.33 12.37 -1.90
C ARG A 53 0.77 13.74 -1.54
N ALA A 54 -0.54 13.84 -1.41
CA ALA A 54 -1.25 15.05 -0.95
C ALA A 54 -1.32 15.16 0.59
N ILE A 55 -1.17 14.03 1.31
CA ILE A 55 -1.41 13.90 2.74
C ILE A 55 -0.22 13.28 3.50
N ASN A 56 -0.20 13.46 4.81
CA ASN A 56 0.74 12.76 5.69
C ASN A 56 0.36 11.28 5.91
N PRO A 57 1.32 10.38 6.17
CA PRO A 57 2.75 10.63 6.25
C PRO A 57 3.38 10.89 4.87
N PHE A 58 4.54 11.54 4.86
CA PHE A 58 5.37 11.78 3.66
C PHE A 58 4.69 12.62 2.58
N LYS A 59 3.90 13.63 2.97
CA LYS A 59 3.34 14.60 2.03
C LYS A 59 4.43 15.18 1.13
N ASP A 60 4.10 15.39 -0.15
CA ASP A 60 4.97 15.89 -1.22
C ASP A 60 6.10 14.92 -1.67
N GLU A 61 6.20 13.71 -1.10
CA GLU A 61 7.08 12.64 -1.60
C GLU A 61 6.33 11.74 -2.61
N TYR A 62 7.09 11.04 -3.48
CA TYR A 62 6.50 10.14 -4.47
C TYR A 62 6.21 8.75 -3.90
N ASP A 63 5.06 8.20 -4.29
CA ASP A 63 4.52 6.94 -3.85
C ASP A 63 4.05 6.09 -5.03
N ILE A 64 3.98 4.78 -4.83
CA ILE A 64 3.37 3.85 -5.79
C ILE A 64 1.85 3.91 -5.62
N ILE A 65 1.11 3.97 -6.73
CA ILE A 65 -0.35 3.99 -6.75
C ILE A 65 -0.93 2.80 -5.99
N GLY A 66 -1.81 3.04 -5.02
CA GLY A 66 -2.42 2.01 -4.19
C GLY A 66 -2.65 2.40 -2.75
N GLY A 67 -3.28 1.52 -1.97
CA GLY A 67 -3.67 1.85 -0.61
C GLY A 67 -4.08 0.64 0.23
N PHE A 68 -4.75 0.92 1.35
CA PHE A 68 -5.22 -0.10 2.28
C PHE A 68 -6.39 -0.90 1.71
N LEU A 69 -6.35 -2.21 1.88
CA LEU A 69 -7.50 -3.06 1.59
C LEU A 69 -8.64 -2.82 2.57
N LYS A 70 -9.86 -2.75 2.06
CA LYS A 70 -11.09 -2.70 2.87
C LYS A 70 -11.36 -4.07 3.51
N ASN A 71 -12.14 -4.10 4.57
CA ASN A 71 -12.52 -5.37 5.22
C ASN A 71 -13.25 -6.29 4.23
N GLY A 72 -12.72 -7.50 4.03
CA GLY A 72 -13.27 -8.49 3.08
C GLY A 72 -12.92 -8.24 1.61
N GLU A 73 -12.10 -7.24 1.31
CA GLU A 73 -11.63 -6.93 -0.04
C GLU A 73 -10.40 -7.77 -0.40
N ASP A 74 -10.44 -8.43 -1.56
CA ASP A 74 -9.26 -9.12 -2.08
C ASP A 74 -8.25 -8.13 -2.70
N PRO A 75 -6.94 -8.49 -2.74
CA PRO A 75 -5.90 -7.57 -3.20
C PRO A 75 -6.04 -7.10 -4.66
N VAL A 76 -6.58 -7.95 -5.54
CA VAL A 76 -6.77 -7.59 -6.95
C VAL A 76 -7.88 -6.54 -7.07
N THR A 77 -9.02 -6.77 -6.42
CA THR A 77 -10.12 -5.80 -6.38
C THR A 77 -9.67 -4.48 -5.75
N GLY A 78 -8.96 -4.54 -4.62
CA GLY A 78 -8.46 -3.37 -3.91
C GLY A 78 -7.55 -2.51 -4.76
N VAL A 79 -6.54 -3.11 -5.40
CA VAL A 79 -5.59 -2.35 -6.22
C VAL A 79 -6.24 -1.73 -7.47
N LEU A 80 -7.21 -2.40 -8.09
CA LEU A 80 -7.94 -1.84 -9.24
C LEU A 80 -8.83 -0.66 -8.82
N ARG A 81 -9.43 -0.72 -7.61
CA ARG A 81 -10.19 0.38 -7.02
C ARG A 81 -9.29 1.57 -6.73
N GLU A 82 -8.17 1.37 -6.01
CA GLU A 82 -7.20 2.44 -5.68
C GLU A 82 -6.67 3.11 -6.96
N ALA A 83 -6.25 2.33 -7.95
CA ALA A 83 -5.80 2.88 -9.23
C ALA A 83 -6.88 3.78 -9.87
N LYS A 84 -8.16 3.39 -9.79
CA LYS A 84 -9.26 4.19 -10.32
C LYS A 84 -9.51 5.45 -9.50
N GLU A 85 -9.50 5.34 -8.17
CA GLU A 85 -9.75 6.44 -7.22
C GLU A 85 -8.63 7.49 -7.33
N GLU A 86 -7.35 7.07 -7.35
CA GLU A 86 -6.18 7.97 -7.35
C GLU A 86 -5.83 8.56 -8.71
N THR A 87 -6.07 7.82 -9.81
CA THR A 87 -5.57 8.22 -11.13
C THR A 87 -6.64 8.48 -12.18
N GLY A 88 -7.89 8.08 -11.94
CA GLY A 88 -8.96 8.11 -12.94
C GLY A 88 -8.84 7.03 -14.02
N LEU A 89 -7.77 6.22 -14.00
CA LEU A 89 -7.48 5.24 -15.04
C LEU A 89 -8.19 3.91 -14.81
N THR A 90 -8.43 3.19 -15.89
CA THR A 90 -8.80 1.78 -15.88
C THR A 90 -7.56 0.98 -16.26
N VAL A 91 -7.15 0.06 -15.40
CA VAL A 91 -5.88 -0.63 -15.52
C VAL A 91 -6.08 -2.15 -15.56
N LYS A 92 -5.06 -2.87 -16.05
CA LYS A 92 -5.01 -4.33 -16.04
C LYS A 92 -3.71 -4.77 -15.36
N ILE A 93 -3.82 -5.65 -14.38
CA ILE A 93 -2.68 -6.34 -13.78
C ILE A 93 -2.09 -7.30 -14.82
N THR A 94 -0.77 -7.28 -14.93
CA THR A 94 0.00 -8.16 -15.84
C THR A 94 0.88 -9.14 -15.07
N ASP A 95 1.34 -8.78 -13.87
CA ASP A 95 2.19 -9.63 -13.05
C ASP A 95 2.07 -9.28 -11.56
N LEU A 96 2.52 -10.18 -10.67
CA LEU A 96 2.79 -9.93 -9.26
C LEU A 96 4.29 -9.69 -9.09
N LEU A 97 4.67 -8.48 -8.68
CA LEU A 97 6.08 -8.17 -8.44
C LEU A 97 6.59 -8.80 -7.14
N GLY A 98 5.83 -8.68 -6.06
CA GLY A 98 6.22 -9.25 -4.78
C GLY A 98 5.37 -8.79 -3.59
N ILE A 99 5.75 -9.31 -2.40
CA ILE A 99 5.11 -9.00 -1.13
C ILE A 99 6.19 -8.54 -0.15
N TYR A 100 5.99 -7.37 0.47
CA TYR A 100 6.99 -6.71 1.31
C TYR A 100 6.37 -6.23 2.63
N MET A 101 7.20 -6.18 3.68
CA MET A 101 6.80 -5.65 4.98
C MET A 101 7.33 -4.24 5.17
N ASP A 102 6.53 -3.38 5.81
CA ASP A 102 6.96 -2.05 6.25
C ASP A 102 6.16 -1.59 7.48
N THR A 103 6.36 -0.34 7.86
CA THR A 103 5.56 0.38 8.84
C THR A 103 4.94 1.62 8.21
N TYR A 104 3.65 1.88 8.47
CA TYR A 104 2.98 3.07 7.96
C TYR A 104 3.42 4.31 8.72
N GLY A 105 4.35 5.05 8.11
CA GLY A 105 4.96 6.21 8.73
C GLY A 105 5.94 5.86 9.86
N LYS A 106 6.47 6.87 10.53
CA LYS A 106 7.47 6.71 11.60
C LYS A 106 6.81 6.14 12.87
N GLY A 107 7.10 4.87 13.18
CA GLY A 107 6.57 4.17 14.36
C GLY A 107 5.09 3.82 14.26
N GLY A 108 4.54 3.75 13.05
CA GLY A 108 3.18 3.31 12.76
C GLY A 108 2.97 1.80 12.85
N ASP A 109 1.79 1.35 12.43
CA ASP A 109 1.46 -0.06 12.38
C ASP A 109 2.25 -0.76 11.26
N TYR A 110 2.53 -2.05 11.45
CA TYR A 110 3.08 -2.88 10.38
C TYR A 110 2.09 -3.00 9.23
N THR A 111 2.62 -2.97 8.00
CA THR A 111 1.86 -3.19 6.77
C THR A 111 2.42 -4.39 6.01
N LEU A 112 1.52 -5.16 5.41
CA LEU A 112 1.83 -6.21 4.45
C LEU A 112 1.48 -5.66 3.07
N ASN A 113 2.50 -5.35 2.27
CA ASN A 113 2.34 -4.61 1.02
C ASN A 113 2.48 -5.55 -0.17
N ILE A 114 1.44 -5.64 -1.00
CA ILE A 114 1.37 -6.49 -2.20
C ILE A 114 1.52 -5.58 -3.42
N TYR A 115 2.58 -5.78 -4.21
CA TYR A 115 2.87 -4.96 -5.38
C TYR A 115 2.65 -5.72 -6.67
N TYR A 116 1.83 -5.15 -7.54
CA TYR A 116 1.54 -5.64 -8.88
C TYR A 116 2.24 -4.81 -9.94
N ILE A 117 2.47 -5.41 -11.10
CA ILE A 117 2.79 -4.73 -12.35
C ILE A 117 1.50 -4.63 -13.16
N GLY A 118 1.29 -3.52 -13.83
CA GLY A 118 0.11 -3.33 -14.66
C GLY A 118 0.31 -2.37 -15.81
N LYS A 119 -0.72 -2.29 -16.64
CA LYS A 119 -0.80 -1.37 -17.77
C LYS A 119 -2.14 -0.65 -17.82
N ILE A 120 -2.14 0.55 -18.39
CA ILE A 120 -3.34 1.34 -18.62
C ILE A 120 -4.13 0.72 -19.78
N ILE A 121 -5.44 0.60 -19.59
CA ILE A 121 -6.39 0.13 -20.61
C ILE A 121 -7.14 1.32 -21.19
N SER A 122 -7.61 2.24 -20.34
CA SER A 122 -8.39 3.41 -20.74
C SER A 122 -8.50 4.41 -19.58
N GLY A 123 -9.12 5.55 -19.85
CA GLY A 123 -9.39 6.60 -18.88
C GLY A 123 -8.55 7.83 -19.13
N GLU A 124 -8.93 8.92 -18.50
CA GLU A 124 -8.19 10.18 -18.51
C GLU A 124 -7.40 10.28 -17.20
N MET A 125 -6.08 10.47 -17.32
CA MET A 125 -5.19 10.56 -16.17
C MET A 125 -5.47 11.85 -15.39
N LYS A 126 -5.89 11.71 -14.15
CA LYS A 126 -6.20 12.83 -13.27
C LYS A 126 -5.90 12.43 -11.81
N ALA A 127 -4.96 13.14 -11.20
CA ALA A 127 -4.66 12.98 -9.78
C ALA A 127 -5.91 13.30 -8.94
N SER A 128 -6.20 12.46 -7.97
CA SER A 128 -7.37 12.58 -7.09
C SER A 128 -7.10 11.89 -5.76
N ASP A 129 -8.05 12.01 -4.81
CA ASP A 129 -7.97 11.46 -3.46
C ASP A 129 -6.74 11.96 -2.71
N ASP A 130 -5.86 11.09 -2.26
CA ASP A 130 -4.65 11.45 -1.52
C ASP A 130 -3.39 11.63 -2.41
N VAL A 131 -3.59 11.69 -3.74
CA VAL A 131 -2.56 11.99 -4.74
C VAL A 131 -2.73 13.42 -5.27
N ALA A 132 -1.69 14.26 -5.10
CA ALA A 132 -1.68 15.64 -5.56
C ALA A 132 -1.30 15.78 -7.04
N GLU A 133 -0.43 14.91 -7.54
CA GLU A 133 0.14 14.96 -8.88
C GLU A 133 0.52 13.56 -9.34
N LEU A 134 0.43 13.30 -10.64
CA LEU A 134 0.85 12.05 -11.28
C LEU A 134 1.98 12.36 -12.26
N GLU A 135 3.09 11.62 -12.15
CA GLU A 135 4.27 11.84 -12.96
C GLU A 135 4.90 10.53 -13.45
N TRP A 136 5.38 10.55 -14.70
CA TRP A 136 6.08 9.42 -15.31
C TRP A 136 7.59 9.52 -15.09
N PHE A 137 8.18 8.47 -14.52
CA PHE A 137 9.62 8.35 -14.27
C PHE A 137 10.23 7.24 -15.11
N GLU A 138 11.43 7.45 -15.60
CA GLU A 138 12.25 6.39 -16.20
C GLU A 138 12.49 5.29 -15.15
N ILE A 139 12.24 4.02 -15.48
CA ILE A 139 12.41 2.90 -14.55
C ILE A 139 13.86 2.80 -14.03
N GLU A 140 14.83 3.21 -14.84
CA GLU A 140 16.24 3.21 -14.44
C GLU A 140 16.67 4.44 -13.62
N ASP A 141 15.83 5.50 -13.55
CA ASP A 141 16.11 6.73 -12.80
C ASP A 141 14.90 7.17 -11.97
N LEU A 142 14.59 6.37 -10.93
CA LEU A 142 13.45 6.58 -10.06
C LEU A 142 13.78 7.57 -8.93
N PRO A 143 12.82 8.39 -8.51
CA PRO A 143 12.99 9.28 -7.38
C PRO A 143 13.11 8.48 -6.08
N LYS A 144 13.54 9.18 -5.01
CA LYS A 144 13.45 8.59 -3.67
C LYS A 144 11.97 8.35 -3.31
N PRO A 145 11.57 7.12 -2.96
CA PRO A 145 10.18 6.84 -2.60
C PRO A 145 9.82 7.31 -1.19
N ALA A 146 8.53 7.53 -0.97
CA ALA A 146 7.97 7.91 0.33
C ALA A 146 8.18 6.84 1.41
N PHE A 147 7.97 5.56 1.09
CA PHE A 147 8.07 4.45 2.03
C PHE A 147 9.35 3.64 1.83
N LYS A 148 9.93 3.19 2.95
CA LYS A 148 11.23 2.53 2.94
C LYS A 148 11.25 1.21 2.16
N ASN A 149 10.20 0.40 2.26
CA ASN A 149 10.11 -0.87 1.50
C ASN A 149 10.14 -0.63 -0.02
N GLN A 150 9.67 0.51 -0.49
CA GLN A 150 9.63 0.85 -1.91
C GLN A 150 11.03 1.02 -2.52
N GLU A 151 12.07 1.25 -1.73
CA GLU A 151 13.45 1.21 -2.22
C GLU A 151 13.83 -0.20 -2.74
N GLU A 152 13.33 -1.26 -2.08
CA GLU A 152 13.51 -2.64 -2.54
C GLU A 152 12.59 -2.96 -3.72
N VAL A 153 11.34 -2.52 -3.66
CA VAL A 153 10.36 -2.65 -4.75
C VAL A 153 10.89 -2.04 -6.05
N PHE A 154 11.50 -0.85 -6.00
CA PHE A 154 12.10 -0.20 -7.17
C PHE A 154 13.26 -0.99 -7.76
N LYS A 155 14.12 -1.57 -6.93
CA LYS A 155 15.21 -2.45 -7.38
C LYS A 155 14.66 -3.72 -8.06
N ASP A 156 13.58 -4.27 -7.51
CA ASP A 156 12.96 -5.47 -8.09
C ASP A 156 12.17 -5.14 -9.36
N LEU A 157 11.55 -3.96 -9.45
CA LEU A 157 10.97 -3.44 -10.69
C LEU A 157 12.02 -3.34 -11.79
N GLN A 158 13.20 -2.75 -11.51
CA GLN A 158 14.30 -2.64 -12.49
C GLN A 158 14.79 -4.01 -12.95
N LYS A 159 14.92 -4.99 -12.04
CA LYS A 159 15.28 -6.39 -12.41
C LYS A 159 14.21 -7.03 -13.27
N TRP A 160 12.93 -6.87 -12.88
CA TRP A 160 11.79 -7.38 -13.64
C TRP A 160 11.75 -6.77 -15.04
N TYR A 161 11.91 -5.46 -15.15
CA TYR A 161 11.92 -4.73 -16.42
C TYR A 161 13.01 -5.23 -17.36
N ARG A 162 14.27 -5.34 -16.88
CA ARG A 162 15.40 -5.84 -17.68
C ARG A 162 15.21 -7.28 -18.18
N LYS A 163 14.46 -8.09 -17.45
CA LYS A 163 14.16 -9.49 -17.81
C LYS A 163 13.04 -9.60 -18.86
N ASN A 164 12.13 -8.61 -18.91
CA ASN A 164 10.92 -8.65 -19.73
C ASN A 164 10.93 -7.64 -20.90
N LYS A 165 12.04 -6.93 -21.10
CA LYS A 165 12.28 -5.97 -22.19
C LYS A 165 12.56 -6.66 -23.54
#